data_3f8fc39fe041ec241f6bd5647db3dcde
#
_entry.id   3f8fc39fe041ec241f6bd5647db3dcde
#
_cell.length_a   1.000
_cell.length_b   1.000
_cell.length_c   1.000
_cell.angle_alpha   90.00
_cell.angle_beta   90.00
_cell.angle_gamma   90.00
#
_symmetry.space_group_name_H-M   'P 1'
#
loop_
_entity.id
_entity.type
_entity.pdbx_description
1 polymer ?
#
loop_
_entity_poly.entity_id
_entity_poly.type
_entity_poly.pdbx_seq_one_letter_code
_entity_poly.pdbx_strand_id
1 'polypeptide(L)'
;MRRFSRREFLSGAIAVGAAGALAACAPSQAPTQPSSQAKPLGVDTIKIGAMGALSGAHADYGRQINMGLELAKEEINASGGILGSMIETRMLDEELKADVGVRNARQLVQDWGAHFLVGCDSSGVAMAIGPILPELDRIFIFTHAATHRLTEELVYDKKIKHIFRISVPVYQDAIVAAYVFRDKLPQVRRFATIGADYEYGRAVWALFKEYMKRFRPEAEFVGEAWAPFLTTDFSSHIAAVMATNPDVIIATPWAGEAVTLLRQAVQLGVFDKVQAWWQAMGGSVDVLEGIKGEVQANAFKGKLWATARYIFNYPDTPENKAFVEKFQKRWARFPNYSAETTYSAVYAIKAAVEKARSLETSKVIPALEGLTLKTPAGERYIRPEDHQAVYSVPAGRVVMDPKYPIPIIGADLVILKPEDYFRKP
;
A
#
# COMPACT_ATOMS: atom_id res chain seq x y z
N MET A 1 -17.80 29.62 -54.14
CA MET A 1 -19.00 30.26 -54.69
C MET A 1 -20.16 29.78 -53.85
N ARG A 2 -20.87 30.52 -53.13
CA ARG A 2 -21.66 31.71 -53.15
C ARG A 2 -21.83 32.22 -51.71
N ARG A 3 -21.55 33.49 -51.51
CA ARG A 3 -22.00 34.33 -50.39
C ARG A 3 -23.49 34.59 -50.53
N PHE A 4 -24.22 34.69 -49.42
CA PHE A 4 -25.38 35.54 -49.29
C PHE A 4 -25.36 36.30 -47.98
N SER A 5 -25.75 37.57 -48.11
CA SER A 5 -25.54 38.70 -47.26
C SER A 5 -26.80 39.04 -46.44
N ARG A 6 -26.51 39.85 -45.46
CA ARG A 6 -27.42 40.66 -44.63
C ARG A 6 -28.55 41.33 -45.37
N ARG A 7 -29.60 41.64 -44.61
CA ARG A 7 -30.65 42.65 -44.72
C ARG A 7 -32.01 42.17 -45.15
N GLU A 8 -32.91 42.67 -44.38
CA GLU A 8 -34.16 43.39 -44.55
C GLU A 8 -35.31 42.67 -43.84
N PHE A 9 -36.25 43.29 -43.08
CA PHE A 9 -36.86 44.63 -43.14
C PHE A 9 -37.65 44.96 -41.86
N LEU A 10 -37.71 46.22 -41.58
CA LEU A 10 -38.51 46.86 -40.58
C LEU A 10 -40.02 47.07 -41.10
N SER A 11 -40.86 47.32 -40.14
CA SER A 11 -42.16 48.03 -40.21
C SER A 11 -43.35 47.17 -39.80
N GLY A 12 -44.20 47.56 -38.93
CA GLY A 12 -44.83 48.79 -38.48
C GLY A 12 -45.94 48.46 -37.53
N ALA A 13 -46.24 49.31 -36.76
CA ALA A 13 -47.17 50.39 -36.46
C ALA A 13 -48.12 50.10 -35.29
N ILE A 14 -48.00 50.91 -34.26
CA ILE A 14 -48.89 51.68 -33.39
C ILE A 14 -50.39 51.29 -33.35
N ALA A 15 -50.85 50.94 -32.14
CA ALA A 15 -52.20 51.34 -31.68
C ALA A 15 -52.22 51.66 -30.18
N VAL A 16 -52.65 52.86 -29.86
CA VAL A 16 -52.81 53.42 -28.52
C VAL A 16 -54.14 52.93 -27.92
N GLY A 17 -54.08 52.56 -26.61
CA GLY A 17 -55.27 52.28 -25.81
C GLY A 17 -54.97 52.44 -24.34
N ALA A 18 -55.36 53.58 -23.78
CA ALA A 18 -55.28 53.87 -22.34
C ALA A 18 -56.44 53.23 -21.59
N ALA A 19 -56.14 52.60 -20.44
CA ALA A 19 -57.04 52.60 -19.27
C ALA A 19 -56.45 51.89 -18.07
N GLY A 20 -56.45 52.55 -16.92
CA GLY A 20 -56.68 51.89 -15.62
C GLY A 20 -55.51 51.50 -14.78
N ALA A 21 -55.01 52.41 -13.96
CA ALA A 21 -54.17 52.08 -12.80
C ALA A 21 -54.98 51.35 -11.74
N LEU A 22 -54.53 50.15 -11.39
CA LEU A 22 -54.82 49.52 -10.11
C LEU A 22 -53.44 48.97 -9.54
N ALA A 23 -52.98 49.72 -8.56
CA ALA A 23 -51.79 49.31 -7.78
C ALA A 23 -52.18 48.12 -6.91
N ALA A 24 -51.68 46.89 -7.27
CA ALA A 24 -51.71 45.77 -6.40
C ALA A 24 -50.28 45.62 -5.77
N CYS A 25 -50.22 45.85 -4.46
CA CYS A 25 -49.03 45.55 -3.64
C CYS A 25 -48.74 44.06 -3.73
N ALA A 26 -47.78 43.69 -4.54
CA ALA A 26 -47.17 42.36 -4.46
C ALA A 26 -46.24 42.32 -3.24
N PRO A 27 -46.30 41.29 -2.36
CA PRO A 27 -45.33 41.14 -1.30
C PRO A 27 -43.95 40.87 -1.91
N SER A 28 -42.98 41.72 -1.52
CA SER A 28 -41.55 41.48 -1.83
C SER A 28 -41.16 40.12 -1.32
N GLN A 29 -40.91 39.19 -2.21
CA GLN A 29 -40.24 37.91 -1.85
C GLN A 29 -38.82 38.27 -1.41
N ALA A 30 -38.55 38.12 -0.11
CA ALA A 30 -37.20 38.13 0.43
C ALA A 30 -36.37 37.11 -0.35
N PRO A 31 -35.08 37.39 -0.65
CA PRO A 31 -34.22 36.42 -1.31
C PRO A 31 -34.17 35.16 -0.43
N THR A 32 -34.69 34.08 -0.96
CA THR A 32 -34.54 32.72 -0.37
C THR A 32 -33.06 32.49 -0.24
N GLN A 33 -32.55 32.55 0.99
CA GLN A 33 -31.22 32.03 1.31
C GLN A 33 -31.17 30.56 0.85
N PRO A 34 -30.10 30.12 0.14
CA PRO A 34 -29.97 28.73 -0.21
C PRO A 34 -30.05 27.93 1.09
N SER A 35 -31.05 27.11 1.23
CA SER A 35 -31.17 26.15 2.34
C SER A 35 -29.91 25.35 2.35
N SER A 36 -29.10 25.48 3.40
CA SER A 36 -27.97 24.58 3.63
C SER A 36 -28.58 23.17 3.78
N GLN A 37 -28.56 22.38 2.70
CA GLN A 37 -28.94 20.98 2.80
C GLN A 37 -28.01 20.35 3.81
N ALA A 38 -28.59 19.83 4.87
CA ALA A 38 -27.83 19.12 5.91
C ALA A 38 -26.96 18.06 5.23
N LYS A 39 -25.65 18.07 5.50
CA LYS A 39 -24.71 17.10 4.94
C LYS A 39 -25.11 15.70 5.40
N PRO A 40 -25.14 14.71 4.51
CA PRO A 40 -25.61 13.35 4.83
C PRO A 40 -24.91 12.70 6.03
N LEU A 41 -23.65 13.10 6.32
CA LEU A 41 -22.84 12.55 7.42
C LEU A 41 -22.91 13.40 8.70
N GLY A 42 -23.56 14.57 8.69
CA GLY A 42 -23.64 15.44 9.85
C GLY A 42 -22.33 16.15 10.24
N VAL A 43 -21.26 15.96 9.48
CA VAL A 43 -19.94 16.58 9.72
C VAL A 43 -19.44 17.28 8.45
N ASP A 44 -18.68 18.37 8.64
CA ASP A 44 -18.02 19.07 7.54
C ASP A 44 -16.73 18.35 7.10
N THR A 45 -16.08 17.67 8.03
CA THR A 45 -14.76 17.11 7.84
C THR A 45 -14.69 15.67 8.34
N ILE A 46 -14.14 14.78 7.51
CA ILE A 46 -13.78 13.43 7.87
C ILE A 46 -12.29 13.42 8.18
N LYS A 47 -11.93 13.10 9.43
CA LYS A 47 -10.55 13.07 9.90
C LYS A 47 -9.96 11.68 9.76
N ILE A 48 -8.88 11.55 9.00
CA ILE A 48 -8.12 10.30 8.82
C ILE A 48 -6.75 10.46 9.48
N GLY A 49 -6.53 9.77 10.59
CA GLY A 49 -5.25 9.70 11.27
C GLY A 49 -4.35 8.66 10.59
N ALA A 50 -3.09 9.01 10.40
CA ALA A 50 -2.11 8.08 9.83
C ALA A 50 -0.88 7.96 10.72
N MET A 51 -0.20 6.82 10.62
CA MET A 51 1.09 6.60 11.26
C MET A 51 2.01 5.74 10.40
N GLY A 52 3.31 5.94 10.58
CA GLY A 52 4.38 5.19 9.91
C GLY A 52 5.72 5.70 10.40
N ALA A 53 6.81 5.07 9.98
CA ALA A 53 8.16 5.47 10.33
C ALA A 53 8.56 6.74 9.56
N LEU A 54 8.69 7.88 10.24
CA LEU A 54 9.14 9.15 9.65
C LEU A 54 10.62 9.45 9.94
N SER A 55 11.24 8.64 10.78
CA SER A 55 12.64 8.78 11.21
C SER A 55 13.45 7.50 10.95
N GLY A 56 14.79 7.61 10.97
CA GLY A 56 15.72 6.48 10.79
C GLY A 56 15.80 5.92 9.37
N ALA A 57 16.37 4.73 9.24
CA ALA A 57 16.64 4.07 7.95
C ALA A 57 15.38 3.69 7.15
N HIS A 58 14.23 3.63 7.80
CA HIS A 58 12.95 3.27 7.23
C HIS A 58 12.02 4.47 6.95
N ALA A 59 12.50 5.69 7.18
CA ALA A 59 11.71 6.92 7.10
C ALA A 59 11.05 7.14 5.72
N ASP A 60 11.57 6.54 4.65
CA ASP A 60 10.97 6.66 3.32
C ASP A 60 9.59 6.02 3.26
N TYR A 61 9.37 4.94 4.00
CA TYR A 61 8.06 4.26 4.03
C TYR A 61 6.97 5.13 4.65
N GLY A 62 7.23 5.73 5.80
CA GLY A 62 6.29 6.66 6.43
C GLY A 62 6.04 7.90 5.56
N ARG A 63 7.10 8.44 4.90
CA ARG A 63 6.91 9.53 3.93
C ARG A 63 6.01 9.11 2.78
N GLN A 64 6.20 7.91 2.23
CA GLN A 64 5.38 7.39 1.14
C GLN A 64 3.93 7.09 1.59
N ILE A 65 3.72 6.61 2.82
CA ILE A 65 2.38 6.53 3.43
C ILE A 65 1.70 7.91 3.39
N ASN A 66 2.41 8.94 3.86
CA ASN A 66 1.87 10.30 3.85
C ASN A 66 1.61 10.83 2.44
N MET A 67 2.48 10.55 1.48
CA MET A 67 2.28 10.94 0.08
C MET A 67 1.05 10.28 -0.53
N GLY A 68 0.84 8.99 -0.31
CA GLY A 68 -0.35 8.28 -0.78
C GLY A 68 -1.64 8.81 -0.14
N LEU A 69 -1.58 9.12 1.16
CA LEU A 69 -2.67 9.72 1.92
C LEU A 69 -3.05 11.10 1.36
N GLU A 70 -2.05 11.98 1.16
CA GLU A 70 -2.26 13.32 0.65
C GLU A 70 -2.79 13.32 -0.77
N LEU A 71 -2.28 12.46 -1.66
CA LEU A 71 -2.78 12.36 -3.04
C LEU A 71 -4.26 11.95 -3.07
N ALA A 72 -4.63 10.92 -2.30
CA ALA A 72 -6.02 10.48 -2.23
C ALA A 72 -6.93 11.58 -1.65
N LYS A 73 -6.50 12.27 -0.58
CA LYS A 73 -7.22 13.41 0.00
C LYS A 73 -7.42 14.52 -1.02
N GLU A 74 -6.37 14.94 -1.73
CA GLU A 74 -6.43 16.00 -2.74
C GLU A 74 -7.45 15.67 -3.83
N GLU A 75 -7.42 14.44 -4.37
CA GLU A 75 -8.34 13.99 -5.43
C GLU A 75 -9.79 13.91 -4.95
N ILE A 76 -10.02 13.32 -3.79
CA ILE A 76 -11.37 13.17 -3.24
C ILE A 76 -11.96 14.54 -2.89
N ASN A 77 -11.17 15.42 -2.27
CA ASN A 77 -11.61 16.76 -1.92
C ASN A 77 -11.90 17.61 -3.17
N ALA A 78 -11.08 17.51 -4.22
CA ALA A 78 -11.32 18.17 -5.50
C ALA A 78 -12.62 17.69 -6.18
N SER A 79 -13.06 16.46 -5.87
CA SER A 79 -14.32 15.89 -6.36
C SER A 79 -15.54 16.18 -5.45
N GLY A 80 -15.39 17.04 -4.45
CA GLY A 80 -16.47 17.42 -3.51
C GLY A 80 -16.51 16.61 -2.21
N GLY A 81 -15.42 15.87 -1.90
CA GLY A 81 -15.30 15.09 -0.66
C GLY A 81 -16.09 13.78 -0.67
N ILE A 82 -16.32 13.22 0.49
CA ILE A 82 -17.15 12.02 0.69
C ILE A 82 -18.53 12.47 1.15
N LEU A 83 -19.54 12.29 0.31
CA LEU A 83 -20.92 12.75 0.58
C LEU A 83 -20.98 14.24 1.03
N GLY A 84 -20.11 15.09 0.45
CA GLY A 84 -20.03 16.51 0.75
C GLY A 84 -19.15 16.89 1.94
N SER A 85 -18.53 15.92 2.64
CA SER A 85 -17.58 16.15 3.73
C SER A 85 -16.14 16.06 3.21
N MET A 86 -15.32 17.07 3.54
CA MET A 86 -13.91 17.10 3.11
C MET A 86 -13.05 16.20 3.99
N ILE A 87 -11.98 15.66 3.43
CA ILE A 87 -11.00 14.87 4.19
C ILE A 87 -9.94 15.81 4.80
N GLU A 88 -9.65 15.63 6.07
CA GLU A 88 -8.51 16.19 6.78
C GLU A 88 -7.61 15.05 7.27
N THR A 89 -6.30 15.23 7.21
CA THR A 89 -5.31 14.19 7.53
C THR A 89 -4.33 14.66 8.59
N ARG A 90 -3.88 13.72 9.42
CA ARG A 90 -2.78 13.95 10.37
C ARG A 90 -1.88 12.71 10.40
N MET A 91 -0.58 12.92 10.22
CA MET A 91 0.45 11.87 10.23
C MET A 91 1.31 11.97 11.49
N LEU A 92 1.56 10.85 12.16
CA LEU A 92 2.45 10.74 13.33
C LEU A 92 3.55 9.70 13.07
N ASP A 93 4.75 9.97 13.63
CA ASP A 93 5.87 9.03 13.60
C ASP A 93 5.67 7.93 14.65
N GLU A 94 5.62 6.66 14.22
CA GLU A 94 5.51 5.51 15.13
C GLU A 94 6.87 5.01 15.63
N GLU A 95 7.97 5.56 15.10
CA GLU A 95 9.35 5.21 15.45
C GLU A 95 9.65 3.70 15.41
N LEU A 96 8.78 2.89 14.78
CA LEU A 96 8.79 1.41 14.77
C LEU A 96 8.73 0.81 16.19
N LYS A 97 8.19 1.55 17.16
CA LYS A 97 8.07 1.15 18.57
C LYS A 97 6.60 0.92 18.94
N ALA A 98 6.33 -0.22 19.57
CA ALA A 98 4.97 -0.63 19.92
C ALA A 98 4.26 0.36 20.87
N ASP A 99 4.95 0.84 21.90
CA ASP A 99 4.43 1.81 22.85
C ASP A 99 4.14 3.18 22.23
N VAL A 100 5.00 3.61 21.28
CA VAL A 100 4.80 4.84 20.51
C VAL A 100 3.57 4.70 19.61
N GLY A 101 3.43 3.59 18.90
CA GLY A 101 2.28 3.33 18.03
C GLY A 101 0.96 3.31 18.80
N VAL A 102 0.91 2.66 19.96
CA VAL A 102 -0.27 2.63 20.84
C VAL A 102 -0.61 4.04 21.33
N ARG A 103 0.37 4.81 21.78
CA ARG A 103 0.18 6.21 22.20
C ARG A 103 -0.35 7.07 21.05
N ASN A 104 0.23 6.94 19.87
CA ASN A 104 -0.18 7.69 18.70
C ASN A 104 -1.61 7.35 18.26
N ALA A 105 -2.02 6.08 18.30
CA ALA A 105 -3.40 5.69 18.02
C ALA A 105 -4.39 6.38 18.97
N ARG A 106 -4.10 6.37 20.28
CA ARG A 106 -4.91 7.08 21.27
C ARG A 106 -4.95 8.59 21.01
N GLN A 107 -3.80 9.21 20.76
CA GLN A 107 -3.70 10.64 20.47
C GLN A 107 -4.51 11.03 19.23
N LEU A 108 -4.39 10.25 18.14
CA LEU A 108 -5.15 10.53 16.93
C LEU A 108 -6.67 10.43 17.15
N VAL A 109 -7.12 9.46 17.95
CA VAL A 109 -8.55 9.26 18.19
C VAL A 109 -9.07 10.19 19.28
N GLN A 110 -8.44 10.22 20.46
CA GLN A 110 -8.98 10.90 21.64
C GLN A 110 -8.73 12.42 21.63
N ASP A 111 -7.53 12.84 21.18
CA ASP A 111 -7.15 14.27 21.21
C ASP A 111 -7.53 14.99 19.92
N TRP A 112 -7.35 14.32 18.76
CA TRP A 112 -7.63 14.94 17.47
C TRP A 112 -9.01 14.59 16.91
N GLY A 113 -9.61 13.50 17.34
CA GLY A 113 -10.93 13.07 16.90
C GLY A 113 -10.93 12.39 15.54
N ALA A 114 -9.91 11.56 15.24
CA ALA A 114 -9.87 10.77 14.01
C ALA A 114 -11.09 9.85 13.90
N HIS A 115 -11.72 9.82 12.72
CA HIS A 115 -12.81 8.90 12.39
C HIS A 115 -12.26 7.55 11.92
N PHE A 116 -11.13 7.57 11.22
CA PHE A 116 -10.43 6.38 10.70
C PHE A 116 -8.93 6.49 10.95
N LEU A 117 -8.28 5.33 11.02
CA LEU A 117 -6.83 5.22 11.10
C LEU A 117 -6.29 4.43 9.91
N VAL A 118 -5.13 4.83 9.39
CA VAL A 118 -4.42 4.13 8.29
C VAL A 118 -2.92 4.08 8.55
N GLY A 119 -2.21 3.20 7.84
CA GLY A 119 -0.75 3.17 7.92
C GLY A 119 -0.20 1.99 8.69
N CYS A 120 0.78 2.28 9.55
CA CYS A 120 1.57 1.39 10.39
C CYS A 120 2.59 0.53 9.60
N ASP A 121 3.87 0.81 9.82
CA ASP A 121 4.96 0.10 9.13
C ASP A 121 5.33 -1.22 9.81
N SER A 122 5.43 -1.24 11.15
CA SER A 122 5.94 -2.40 11.87
C SER A 122 4.86 -3.43 12.21
N SER A 123 5.16 -4.72 11.96
CA SER A 123 4.32 -5.84 12.39
C SER A 123 4.14 -5.88 13.92
N GLY A 124 5.19 -5.57 14.68
CA GLY A 124 5.12 -5.51 16.15
C GLY A 124 4.21 -4.38 16.63
N VAL A 125 4.28 -3.20 16.00
CA VAL A 125 3.39 -2.06 16.28
C VAL A 125 1.94 -2.41 15.97
N ALA A 126 1.68 -3.03 14.81
CA ALA A 126 0.34 -3.44 14.42
C ALA A 126 -0.29 -4.43 15.41
N MET A 127 0.49 -5.41 15.88
CA MET A 127 0.03 -6.39 16.89
C MET A 127 -0.25 -5.76 18.26
N ALA A 128 0.42 -4.65 18.59
CA ALA A 128 0.17 -3.90 19.81
C ALA A 128 -1.06 -2.98 19.70
N ILE A 129 -1.30 -2.37 18.54
CA ILE A 129 -2.45 -1.49 18.30
C ILE A 129 -3.75 -2.28 18.15
N GLY A 130 -3.72 -3.42 17.46
CA GLY A 130 -4.95 -4.19 17.15
C GLY A 130 -5.86 -4.43 18.36
N PRO A 131 -5.36 -4.90 19.51
CA PRO A 131 -6.18 -5.17 20.70
C PRO A 131 -6.88 -3.97 21.31
N ILE A 132 -6.39 -2.75 21.10
CA ILE A 132 -7.00 -1.53 21.69
C ILE A 132 -8.06 -0.89 20.78
N LEU A 133 -8.18 -1.30 19.54
CA LEU A 133 -9.13 -0.70 18.58
C LEU A 133 -10.60 -0.81 19.00
N PRO A 134 -11.07 -1.93 19.62
CA PRO A 134 -12.44 -1.99 20.14
C PRO A 134 -12.73 -0.94 21.21
N GLU A 135 -11.77 -0.66 22.12
CA GLU A 135 -11.89 0.39 23.14
C GLU A 135 -11.98 1.78 22.50
N LEU A 136 -11.20 2.00 21.45
CA LEU A 136 -11.20 3.27 20.71
C LEU A 136 -12.43 3.44 19.80
N ASP A 137 -13.15 2.36 19.52
CA ASP A 137 -14.25 2.29 18.54
C ASP A 137 -13.89 2.95 17.21
N ARG A 138 -12.74 2.55 16.63
CA ARG A 138 -12.25 3.09 15.36
C ARG A 138 -11.70 1.98 14.48
N ILE A 139 -12.01 2.09 13.18
CA ILE A 139 -11.45 1.22 12.16
C ILE A 139 -10.02 1.66 11.87
N PHE A 140 -9.09 0.69 11.87
CA PHE A 140 -7.74 0.85 11.37
C PHE A 140 -7.56 0.00 10.11
N ILE A 141 -7.27 0.64 8.96
CA ILE A 141 -6.86 -0.05 7.75
C ILE A 141 -5.33 -0.07 7.68
N PHE A 142 -4.74 -1.21 8.00
CA PHE A 142 -3.29 -1.41 7.95
C PHE A 142 -2.82 -1.48 6.49
N THR A 143 -1.83 -0.67 6.16
CA THR A 143 -1.36 -0.49 4.77
C THR A 143 0.00 -1.09 4.51
N HIS A 144 0.80 -1.37 5.55
CA HIS A 144 2.15 -1.91 5.40
C HIS A 144 2.42 -3.11 6.29
N ALA A 145 2.12 -3.08 7.59
CA ALA A 145 2.42 -4.18 8.52
C ALA A 145 2.05 -5.56 7.97
N ALA A 146 3.04 -6.48 7.93
CA ALA A 146 2.96 -7.69 7.12
C ALA A 146 2.53 -8.95 7.87
N THR A 147 2.65 -8.99 9.21
CA THR A 147 2.38 -10.24 9.94
C THR A 147 0.99 -10.80 9.62
N HIS A 148 0.94 -12.07 9.22
CA HIS A 148 -0.32 -12.76 8.95
C HIS A 148 -1.19 -12.87 10.22
N ARG A 149 -0.56 -12.91 11.41
CA ARG A 149 -1.22 -12.97 12.71
C ARG A 149 -2.20 -11.82 12.95
N LEU A 150 -1.97 -10.65 12.31
CA LEU A 150 -2.87 -9.51 12.42
C LEU A 150 -4.31 -9.86 12.00
N THR A 151 -4.47 -10.57 10.90
CA THR A 151 -5.79 -10.96 10.37
C THR A 151 -6.21 -12.35 10.81
N GLU A 152 -5.29 -13.30 10.90
CA GLU A 152 -5.62 -14.66 11.35
C GLU A 152 -5.93 -14.73 12.85
N GLU A 153 -5.05 -14.20 13.72
CA GLU A 153 -5.28 -14.28 15.17
C GLU A 153 -6.24 -13.20 15.68
N LEU A 154 -5.99 -11.90 15.29
CA LEU A 154 -6.77 -10.82 15.91
C LEU A 154 -8.16 -10.70 15.29
N VAL A 155 -8.30 -10.84 13.98
CA VAL A 155 -9.62 -10.74 13.32
C VAL A 155 -10.33 -12.08 13.34
N TYR A 156 -9.73 -13.13 12.75
CA TYR A 156 -10.42 -14.40 12.57
C TYR A 156 -10.65 -15.15 13.90
N ASP A 157 -9.62 -15.33 14.73
CA ASP A 157 -9.76 -16.06 15.99
C ASP A 157 -10.38 -15.20 17.09
N LYS A 158 -9.83 -14.00 17.37
CA LYS A 158 -10.28 -13.13 18.48
C LYS A 158 -11.45 -12.22 18.14
N LYS A 159 -11.92 -12.22 16.86
CA LYS A 159 -13.09 -11.46 16.38
C LYS A 159 -12.99 -9.95 16.56
N ILE A 160 -11.77 -9.39 16.49
CA ILE A 160 -11.56 -7.94 16.53
C ILE A 160 -11.88 -7.35 15.16
N LYS A 161 -13.12 -6.91 14.98
CA LYS A 161 -13.66 -6.46 13.69
C LYS A 161 -13.18 -5.08 13.24
N HIS A 162 -12.50 -4.33 14.08
CA HIS A 162 -12.00 -2.97 13.81
C HIS A 162 -10.73 -2.96 12.95
N ILE A 163 -10.13 -4.12 12.71
CA ILE A 163 -8.90 -4.30 11.95
C ILE A 163 -9.23 -4.66 10.51
N PHE A 164 -8.66 -3.93 9.56
CA PHE A 164 -8.64 -4.28 8.13
C PHE A 164 -7.21 -4.19 7.63
N ARG A 165 -6.85 -4.99 6.62
CA ARG A 165 -5.57 -4.85 5.94
C ARG A 165 -5.78 -4.79 4.43
N ILE A 166 -5.31 -3.69 3.82
CA ILE A 166 -5.43 -3.45 2.37
C ILE A 166 -4.25 -4.01 1.59
N SER A 167 -3.07 -4.16 2.21
CA SER A 167 -1.90 -4.81 1.60
C SER A 167 -1.92 -6.33 1.79
N VAL A 168 -1.11 -7.06 1.02
CA VAL A 168 -0.89 -8.49 1.26
C VAL A 168 0.00 -8.72 2.48
N PRO A 169 -0.16 -9.86 3.18
CA PRO A 169 0.70 -10.21 4.30
C PRO A 169 2.04 -10.78 3.82
N VAL A 170 2.83 -11.21 4.76
CA VAL A 170 4.13 -11.89 4.57
C VAL A 170 4.11 -13.08 3.58
N TYR A 171 2.94 -13.58 3.21
CA TYR A 171 2.78 -14.65 2.20
C TYR A 171 3.42 -14.30 0.86
N GLN A 172 3.27 -13.06 0.41
CA GLN A 172 3.89 -12.56 -0.79
C GLN A 172 5.42 -12.67 -0.73
N ASP A 173 6.03 -12.36 0.41
CA ASP A 173 7.48 -12.35 0.54
C ASP A 173 8.06 -13.77 0.63
N ALA A 174 7.28 -14.73 1.13
CA ALA A 174 7.68 -16.09 1.41
C ALA A 174 7.17 -17.11 0.38
N ILE A 175 5.86 -17.18 0.21
CA ILE A 175 5.21 -18.22 -0.60
C ILE A 175 5.51 -18.00 -2.08
N VAL A 176 5.49 -16.73 -2.53
CA VAL A 176 5.83 -16.38 -3.91
C VAL A 176 7.26 -16.77 -4.25
N ALA A 177 8.20 -16.64 -3.30
CA ALA A 177 9.56 -17.15 -3.45
C ALA A 177 9.59 -18.66 -3.71
N ALA A 178 8.81 -19.43 -2.94
CA ALA A 178 8.76 -20.89 -3.11
C ALA A 178 8.21 -21.28 -4.49
N TYR A 179 7.20 -20.55 -5.01
CA TYR A 179 6.69 -20.75 -6.39
C TYR A 179 7.77 -20.41 -7.42
N VAL A 180 8.48 -19.29 -7.27
CA VAL A 180 9.56 -18.91 -8.20
C VAL A 180 10.64 -19.99 -8.25
N PHE A 181 11.10 -20.50 -7.11
CA PHE A 181 12.15 -21.54 -7.10
C PHE A 181 11.64 -22.90 -7.56
N ARG A 182 10.37 -23.22 -7.37
CA ARG A 182 9.76 -24.41 -7.96
C ARG A 182 9.77 -24.37 -9.48
N ASP A 183 9.35 -23.25 -10.06
CA ASP A 183 8.99 -23.16 -11.49
C ASP A 183 10.14 -22.63 -12.36
N LYS A 184 10.95 -21.70 -11.84
CA LYS A 184 12.01 -21.03 -12.61
C LYS A 184 13.41 -21.56 -12.35
N LEU A 185 13.65 -22.14 -11.17
CA LEU A 185 14.95 -22.64 -10.76
C LEU A 185 14.83 -24.05 -10.14
N PRO A 186 14.30 -25.04 -10.88
CA PRO A 186 14.04 -26.37 -10.33
C PRO A 186 15.31 -27.12 -9.90
N GLN A 187 16.49 -26.70 -10.35
CA GLN A 187 17.77 -27.33 -10.00
C GLN A 187 18.28 -26.96 -8.60
N VAL A 188 17.87 -25.82 -8.03
CA VAL A 188 18.36 -25.38 -6.72
C VAL A 188 17.78 -26.23 -5.60
N ARG A 189 18.58 -26.59 -4.60
CA ARG A 189 18.15 -27.46 -3.49
C ARG A 189 18.52 -26.92 -2.11
N ARG A 190 19.61 -26.15 -2.01
CA ARG A 190 20.20 -25.72 -0.75
C ARG A 190 19.85 -24.26 -0.48
N PHE A 191 18.97 -24.04 0.49
CA PHE A 191 18.45 -22.72 0.84
C PHE A 191 19.02 -22.28 2.20
N ALA A 192 19.42 -21.01 2.28
CA ALA A 192 19.79 -20.39 3.54
C ALA A 192 19.10 -19.03 3.68
N THR A 193 19.07 -18.48 4.89
CA THR A 193 18.50 -17.15 5.12
C THR A 193 19.48 -16.21 5.80
N ILE A 194 19.46 -14.94 5.39
CA ILE A 194 19.92 -13.80 6.16
C ILE A 194 18.66 -13.04 6.57
N GLY A 195 18.20 -13.30 7.79
CA GLY A 195 16.90 -12.85 8.28
C GLY A 195 17.01 -11.63 9.21
N ALA A 196 16.06 -10.71 9.10
CA ALA A 196 15.86 -9.70 10.11
C ALA A 196 15.27 -10.35 11.38
N ASP A 197 15.92 -10.16 12.53
CA ASP A 197 15.59 -10.88 13.78
C ASP A 197 14.41 -10.27 14.52
N TYR A 198 13.23 -10.34 13.90
CA TYR A 198 11.95 -9.99 14.51
C TYR A 198 10.79 -10.71 13.80
N GLU A 199 9.56 -10.45 14.23
CA GLU A 199 8.33 -11.13 13.78
C GLU A 199 8.25 -11.32 12.26
N TYR A 200 8.53 -10.26 11.47
CA TYR A 200 8.45 -10.33 10.01
C TYR A 200 9.46 -11.31 9.40
N GLY A 201 10.74 -11.15 9.73
CA GLY A 201 11.80 -11.99 9.14
C GLY A 201 11.64 -13.46 9.52
N ARG A 202 11.27 -13.74 10.79
CA ARG A 202 10.99 -15.08 11.29
C ARG A 202 9.81 -15.73 10.56
N ALA A 203 8.73 -14.98 10.35
CA ALA A 203 7.55 -15.47 9.64
C ALA A 203 7.83 -15.77 8.16
N VAL A 204 8.58 -14.89 7.45
CA VAL A 204 8.98 -15.14 6.05
C VAL A 204 9.72 -16.45 5.92
N TRP A 205 10.75 -16.67 6.75
CA TRP A 205 11.55 -17.89 6.67
C TRP A 205 10.76 -19.15 7.02
N ALA A 206 9.92 -19.10 8.05
CA ALA A 206 9.08 -20.23 8.46
C ALA A 206 8.11 -20.64 7.34
N LEU A 207 7.39 -19.66 6.76
CA LEU A 207 6.46 -19.90 5.65
C LEU A 207 7.18 -20.37 4.38
N PHE A 208 8.34 -19.79 4.07
CA PHE A 208 9.14 -20.27 2.93
C PHE A 208 9.54 -21.73 3.09
N LYS A 209 10.03 -22.13 4.26
CA LYS A 209 10.36 -23.53 4.55
C LYS A 209 9.16 -24.46 4.42
N GLU A 210 8.00 -24.05 4.97
CA GLU A 210 6.77 -24.84 4.89
C GLU A 210 6.36 -25.10 3.44
N TYR A 211 6.25 -24.03 2.63
CA TYR A 211 5.80 -24.17 1.24
C TYR A 211 6.84 -24.83 0.36
N MET A 212 8.12 -24.53 0.56
CA MET A 212 9.18 -25.18 -0.20
C MET A 212 9.22 -26.69 0.05
N LYS A 213 9.02 -27.14 1.29
CA LYS A 213 8.91 -28.57 1.62
C LYS A 213 7.68 -29.24 1.01
N ARG A 214 6.56 -28.53 0.91
CA ARG A 214 5.34 -29.05 0.23
C ARG A 214 5.55 -29.24 -1.26
N PHE A 215 6.27 -28.31 -1.90
CA PHE A 215 6.53 -28.37 -3.34
C PHE A 215 7.68 -29.32 -3.67
N ARG A 216 8.71 -29.34 -2.82
CA ARG A 216 9.96 -30.02 -3.03
C ARG A 216 10.46 -30.62 -1.71
N PRO A 217 10.00 -31.85 -1.37
CA PRO A 217 10.41 -32.51 -0.12
C PRO A 217 11.92 -32.68 0.03
N GLU A 218 12.67 -32.72 -1.08
CA GLU A 218 14.14 -32.82 -1.13
C GLU A 218 14.86 -31.49 -0.83
N ALA A 219 14.16 -30.37 -0.69
CA ALA A 219 14.79 -29.07 -0.36
C ALA A 219 15.52 -29.14 0.99
N GLU A 220 16.74 -28.62 1.01
CA GLU A 220 17.59 -28.54 2.19
C GLU A 220 17.67 -27.10 2.71
N PHE A 221 17.50 -26.93 4.02
CA PHE A 221 17.66 -25.63 4.69
C PHE A 221 18.96 -25.65 5.47
N VAL A 222 20.01 -25.11 4.85
CA VAL A 222 21.40 -25.36 5.25
C VAL A 222 22.00 -24.32 6.18
N GLY A 223 21.38 -23.14 6.31
CA GLY A 223 21.91 -22.07 7.16
C GLY A 223 20.89 -20.98 7.49
N GLU A 224 21.03 -20.44 8.69
CA GLU A 224 20.24 -19.33 9.17
C GLU A 224 21.15 -18.32 9.88
N ALA A 225 21.18 -17.06 9.43
CA ALA A 225 21.84 -15.96 10.12
C ALA A 225 20.79 -14.88 10.42
N TRP A 226 20.69 -14.50 11.67
CA TRP A 226 19.68 -13.56 12.14
C TRP A 226 20.34 -12.25 12.55
N ALA A 227 20.11 -11.21 11.76
CA ALA A 227 20.63 -9.88 12.00
C ALA A 227 19.66 -9.08 12.89
N PRO A 228 20.13 -8.48 13.99
CA PRO A 228 19.33 -7.55 14.76
C PRO A 228 18.71 -6.48 13.88
N PHE A 229 17.49 -6.06 14.22
CA PHE A 229 16.82 -5.00 13.49
C PHE A 229 17.66 -3.70 13.53
N LEU A 230 17.76 -2.99 12.41
CA LEU A 230 18.64 -1.84 12.18
C LEU A 230 20.15 -2.17 12.07
N THR A 231 20.49 -3.40 11.70
CA THR A 231 21.88 -3.78 11.42
C THR A 231 22.46 -2.98 10.24
N THR A 232 23.68 -2.49 10.40
CA THR A 232 24.43 -1.74 9.37
C THR A 232 25.62 -2.49 8.82
N ASP A 233 26.05 -3.58 9.47
CA ASP A 233 27.13 -4.48 9.02
C ASP A 233 26.65 -5.93 9.02
N PHE A 234 26.54 -6.50 7.83
CA PHE A 234 26.09 -7.88 7.59
C PHE A 234 27.25 -8.83 7.29
N SER A 235 28.51 -8.40 7.35
CA SER A 235 29.67 -9.18 6.93
C SER A 235 29.77 -10.53 7.61
N SER A 236 29.56 -10.58 8.94
CA SER A 236 29.55 -11.83 9.71
C SER A 236 28.38 -12.74 9.37
N HIS A 237 27.19 -12.19 9.14
CA HIS A 237 25.99 -12.92 8.76
C HIS A 237 26.16 -13.53 7.36
N ILE A 238 26.71 -12.78 6.40
CA ILE A 238 27.04 -13.24 5.06
C ILE A 238 28.06 -14.38 5.14
N ALA A 239 29.15 -14.19 5.89
CA ALA A 239 30.19 -15.23 6.04
C ALA A 239 29.61 -16.52 6.63
N ALA A 240 28.81 -16.44 7.68
CA ALA A 240 28.18 -17.60 8.32
C ALA A 240 27.29 -18.39 7.36
N VAL A 241 26.44 -17.68 6.58
CA VAL A 241 25.56 -18.31 5.58
C VAL A 241 26.38 -18.91 4.44
N MET A 242 27.37 -18.19 3.91
CA MET A 242 28.19 -18.68 2.81
C MET A 242 29.04 -19.91 3.16
N ALA A 243 29.42 -20.09 4.44
CA ALA A 243 30.11 -21.29 4.93
C ALA A 243 29.26 -22.56 4.78
N THR A 244 27.94 -22.45 4.66
CA THR A 244 27.03 -23.59 4.45
C THR A 244 26.86 -23.99 2.98
N ASN A 245 27.50 -23.29 2.03
CA ASN A 245 27.42 -23.51 0.59
C ASN A 245 25.96 -23.56 0.08
N PRO A 246 25.18 -22.48 0.23
CA PRO A 246 23.81 -22.43 -0.25
C PRO A 246 23.75 -22.23 -1.78
N ASP A 247 22.73 -22.81 -2.43
CA ASP A 247 22.37 -22.45 -3.81
C ASP A 247 21.67 -21.10 -3.85
N VAL A 248 20.83 -20.84 -2.83
CA VAL A 248 19.95 -19.68 -2.76
C VAL A 248 19.99 -19.05 -1.37
N ILE A 249 20.06 -17.73 -1.33
CA ILE A 249 19.87 -16.95 -0.10
C ILE A 249 18.50 -16.27 -0.14
N ILE A 250 17.70 -16.46 0.91
CA ILE A 250 16.45 -15.75 1.19
C ILE A 250 16.77 -14.64 2.17
N ALA A 251 16.69 -13.39 1.73
CA ALA A 251 17.03 -12.24 2.54
C ALA A 251 15.76 -11.45 2.91
N THR A 252 15.63 -11.09 4.20
CA THR A 252 14.45 -10.37 4.71
C THR A 252 14.72 -8.98 5.30
N PRO A 253 15.95 -8.48 5.47
CA PRO A 253 16.17 -7.04 5.67
C PRO A 253 15.51 -6.24 4.54
N TRP A 254 14.96 -5.06 4.86
CA TRP A 254 14.19 -4.24 3.92
C TRP A 254 14.61 -2.77 4.01
N ALA A 255 14.13 -1.90 3.11
CA ALA A 255 14.55 -0.50 3.03
C ALA A 255 16.08 -0.33 2.97
N GLY A 256 16.62 0.62 3.70
CA GLY A 256 18.06 0.90 3.75
C GLY A 256 18.92 -0.29 4.19
N GLU A 257 18.40 -1.17 5.05
CA GLU A 257 19.12 -2.40 5.44
C GLU A 257 19.27 -3.37 4.26
N ALA A 258 18.25 -3.50 3.39
CA ALA A 258 18.35 -4.31 2.18
C ALA A 258 19.42 -3.77 1.22
N VAL A 259 19.46 -2.45 1.03
CA VAL A 259 20.50 -1.80 0.21
C VAL A 259 21.89 -2.09 0.75
N THR A 260 22.08 -1.94 2.06
CA THR A 260 23.35 -2.21 2.73
C THR A 260 23.77 -3.66 2.59
N LEU A 261 22.86 -4.61 2.88
CA LEU A 261 23.10 -6.04 2.75
C LEU A 261 23.47 -6.43 1.31
N LEU A 262 22.72 -5.96 0.33
CA LEU A 262 22.98 -6.27 -1.09
C LEU A 262 24.34 -5.74 -1.56
N ARG A 263 24.72 -4.52 -1.16
CA ARG A 263 26.05 -3.96 -1.47
C ARG A 263 27.18 -4.74 -0.83
N GLN A 264 27.04 -5.12 0.44
CA GLN A 264 28.05 -5.95 1.12
C GLN A 264 28.12 -7.34 0.50
N ALA A 265 26.99 -7.95 0.11
CA ALA A 265 26.98 -9.22 -0.61
C ALA A 265 27.71 -9.16 -1.95
N VAL A 266 27.57 -8.06 -2.70
CA VAL A 266 28.34 -7.82 -3.93
C VAL A 266 29.84 -7.70 -3.62
N GLN A 267 30.22 -6.88 -2.64
CA GLN A 267 31.61 -6.68 -2.25
C GLN A 267 32.30 -7.96 -1.79
N LEU A 268 31.56 -8.86 -1.13
CA LEU A 268 32.06 -10.17 -0.64
C LEU A 268 31.96 -11.28 -1.70
N GLY A 269 31.62 -10.97 -2.94
CA GLY A 269 31.58 -11.91 -4.06
C GLY A 269 30.50 -13.00 -3.93
N VAL A 270 29.44 -12.75 -3.19
CA VAL A 270 28.36 -13.74 -2.98
C VAL A 270 27.71 -14.16 -4.30
N PHE A 271 27.47 -13.21 -5.21
CA PHE A 271 26.83 -13.46 -6.50
C PHE A 271 27.69 -14.27 -7.49
N ASP A 272 28.97 -14.49 -7.18
CA ASP A 272 29.80 -15.45 -7.92
C ASP A 272 29.48 -16.89 -7.55
N LYS A 273 29.06 -17.13 -6.31
CA LYS A 273 28.95 -18.46 -5.70
C LYS A 273 27.52 -18.99 -5.67
N VAL A 274 26.50 -18.13 -5.36
CA VAL A 274 25.10 -18.56 -5.33
C VAL A 274 24.48 -18.64 -6.73
N GLN A 275 23.42 -19.45 -6.88
CA GLN A 275 22.65 -19.52 -8.12
C GLN A 275 21.56 -18.43 -8.17
N ALA A 276 21.00 -18.05 -7.01
CA ALA A 276 20.03 -16.97 -6.89
C ALA A 276 20.07 -16.32 -5.51
N TRP A 277 19.55 -15.10 -5.46
CA TRP A 277 19.27 -14.35 -4.26
C TRP A 277 17.83 -13.88 -4.33
N TRP A 278 17.04 -14.18 -3.31
CA TRP A 278 15.71 -13.63 -3.12
C TRP A 278 15.76 -12.50 -2.10
N GLN A 279 15.41 -11.31 -2.53
CA GLN A 279 15.26 -10.17 -1.63
C GLN A 279 13.77 -9.90 -1.40
N ALA A 280 13.27 -10.28 -0.25
CA ALA A 280 11.95 -9.89 0.20
C ALA A 280 11.85 -8.35 0.21
N MET A 281 10.79 -7.80 -0.35
CA MET A 281 10.60 -6.35 -0.51
C MET A 281 11.65 -5.63 -1.40
N GLY A 282 12.53 -6.38 -2.07
CA GLY A 282 13.57 -5.82 -2.94
C GLY A 282 13.05 -5.08 -4.18
N GLY A 283 11.78 -5.24 -4.51
CA GLY A 283 11.11 -4.49 -5.57
C GLY A 283 10.53 -3.15 -5.13
N SER A 284 10.74 -2.75 -3.89
CA SER A 284 10.36 -1.43 -3.40
C SER A 284 11.25 -0.34 -3.99
N VAL A 285 10.69 0.83 -4.30
CA VAL A 285 11.36 1.91 -5.05
C VAL A 285 12.62 2.38 -4.35
N ASP A 286 12.60 2.52 -3.03
CA ASP A 286 13.77 2.92 -2.23
C ASP A 286 14.94 1.95 -2.34
N VAL A 287 14.66 0.64 -2.36
CA VAL A 287 15.68 -0.40 -2.56
C VAL A 287 16.21 -0.34 -3.99
N LEU A 288 15.32 -0.28 -4.99
CA LEU A 288 15.69 -0.21 -6.41
C LEU A 288 16.54 1.04 -6.71
N GLU A 289 16.17 2.20 -6.19
CA GLU A 289 16.97 3.43 -6.29
C GLU A 289 18.34 3.26 -5.63
N GLY A 290 18.35 2.64 -4.44
CA GLY A 290 19.56 2.43 -3.65
C GLY A 290 20.58 1.50 -4.31
N ILE A 291 20.15 0.53 -5.11
CA ILE A 291 21.04 -0.45 -5.79
C ILE A 291 21.21 -0.18 -7.29
N LYS A 292 20.77 0.99 -7.77
CA LYS A 292 20.82 1.33 -9.20
C LYS A 292 22.20 1.13 -9.82
N GLY A 293 23.25 1.61 -9.15
CA GLY A 293 24.63 1.50 -9.64
C GLY A 293 25.07 0.04 -9.80
N GLU A 294 24.74 -0.80 -8.84
CA GLU A 294 25.07 -2.22 -8.84
C GLU A 294 24.31 -2.99 -9.95
N VAL A 295 23.04 -2.62 -10.20
CA VAL A 295 22.26 -3.23 -11.31
C VAL A 295 22.83 -2.80 -12.67
N GLN A 296 23.16 -1.51 -12.84
CA GLN A 296 23.79 -1.00 -14.06
C GLN A 296 25.16 -1.66 -14.36
N ALA A 297 25.94 -1.91 -13.31
CA ALA A 297 27.21 -2.61 -13.41
C ALA A 297 27.08 -4.12 -13.57
N ASN A 298 25.85 -4.67 -13.63
CA ASN A 298 25.56 -6.11 -13.62
C ASN A 298 26.22 -6.86 -12.44
N ALA A 299 26.38 -6.19 -11.30
CA ALA A 299 27.04 -6.79 -10.13
C ALA A 299 26.31 -7.98 -9.54
N PHE A 300 24.98 -8.05 -9.72
CA PHE A 300 24.14 -9.18 -9.31
C PHE A 300 24.11 -10.33 -10.33
N LYS A 301 24.77 -10.20 -11.49
CA LYS A 301 24.90 -11.24 -12.53
C LYS A 301 23.56 -11.86 -12.95
N GLY A 302 22.49 -11.08 -12.93
CA GLY A 302 21.12 -11.53 -13.23
C GLY A 302 20.52 -12.50 -12.21
N LYS A 303 21.09 -12.61 -11.00
CA LYS A 303 20.68 -13.58 -9.97
C LYS A 303 19.81 -12.96 -8.87
N LEU A 304 19.57 -11.63 -8.89
CA LEU A 304 18.74 -10.95 -7.92
C LEU A 304 17.26 -11.07 -8.30
N TRP A 305 16.51 -11.82 -7.50
CA TRP A 305 15.07 -11.96 -7.56
C TRP A 305 14.43 -11.14 -6.44
N ALA A 306 13.30 -10.55 -6.71
CA ALA A 306 12.61 -9.71 -5.74
C ALA A 306 11.10 -9.74 -5.94
N THR A 307 10.40 -9.29 -4.93
CA THR A 307 8.98 -8.97 -4.94
C THR A 307 8.73 -7.65 -4.21
N ALA A 308 7.56 -7.07 -4.41
CA ALA A 308 6.99 -6.02 -3.58
C ALA A 308 5.47 -6.11 -3.66
N ARG A 309 4.79 -5.58 -2.64
CA ARG A 309 3.31 -5.62 -2.55
C ARG A 309 2.62 -4.77 -3.61
N TYR A 310 3.38 -3.92 -4.27
CA TYR A 310 3.05 -3.19 -5.47
C TYR A 310 4.36 -2.76 -6.13
N ILE A 311 4.42 -2.81 -7.45
CA ILE A 311 5.49 -2.25 -8.27
C ILE A 311 4.89 -1.28 -9.28
N PHE A 312 5.48 -0.10 -9.41
CA PHE A 312 4.91 0.99 -10.21
C PHE A 312 4.78 0.69 -11.71
N ASN A 313 5.54 -0.26 -12.21
CA ASN A 313 5.52 -0.70 -13.61
C ASN A 313 4.54 -1.84 -13.91
N TYR A 314 3.75 -2.29 -12.92
CA TYR A 314 2.74 -3.34 -13.06
C TYR A 314 1.58 -3.14 -12.04
N PRO A 315 0.32 -3.43 -12.43
CA PRO A 315 -0.16 -3.86 -13.76
C PRO A 315 -0.20 -2.72 -14.79
N ASP A 316 -0.22 -3.07 -16.09
CA ASP A 316 -0.35 -2.09 -17.18
C ASP A 316 -1.83 -1.69 -17.39
N THR A 317 -2.40 -1.03 -16.36
CA THR A 317 -3.79 -0.57 -16.35
C THR A 317 -3.88 0.96 -16.38
N PRO A 318 -5.00 1.53 -16.83
CA PRO A 318 -5.23 2.97 -16.77
C PRO A 318 -5.13 3.52 -15.34
N GLU A 319 -5.65 2.79 -14.36
CA GLU A 319 -5.64 3.16 -12.94
C GLU A 319 -4.19 3.29 -12.41
N ASN A 320 -3.34 2.30 -12.74
CA ASN A 320 -1.93 2.35 -12.33
C ASN A 320 -1.18 3.49 -13.01
N LYS A 321 -1.33 3.64 -14.32
CA LYS A 321 -0.69 4.72 -15.08
C LYS A 321 -1.07 6.10 -14.54
N ALA A 322 -2.37 6.33 -14.30
CA ALA A 322 -2.86 7.59 -13.77
C ALA A 322 -2.32 7.89 -12.36
N PHE A 323 -2.27 6.88 -11.49
CA PHE A 323 -1.69 7.01 -10.14
C PHE A 323 -0.20 7.36 -10.20
N VAL A 324 0.58 6.60 -10.97
CA VAL A 324 2.03 6.84 -11.12
C VAL A 324 2.31 8.23 -11.69
N GLU A 325 1.60 8.64 -12.75
CA GLU A 325 1.75 9.95 -13.37
C GLU A 325 1.46 11.10 -12.38
N LYS A 326 0.33 11.02 -11.67
CA LYS A 326 -0.04 12.02 -10.66
C LYS A 326 0.97 12.08 -9.52
N PHE A 327 1.43 10.92 -9.06
CA PHE A 327 2.41 10.82 -8.00
C PHE A 327 3.74 11.45 -8.42
N GLN A 328 4.24 11.12 -9.62
CA GLN A 328 5.45 11.71 -10.18
C GLN A 328 5.31 13.22 -10.41
N LYS A 329 4.18 13.68 -10.93
CA LYS A 329 3.91 15.11 -11.12
C LYS A 329 3.95 15.87 -9.80
N ARG A 330 3.50 15.26 -8.71
CA ARG A 330 3.40 15.89 -7.38
C ARG A 330 4.73 15.89 -6.63
N TRP A 331 5.51 14.80 -6.72
CA TRP A 331 6.72 14.60 -5.89
C TRP A 331 8.01 14.30 -6.66
N ALA A 332 7.98 14.28 -7.98
CA ALA A 332 9.14 13.99 -8.85
C ALA A 332 9.84 12.64 -8.56
N ARG A 333 9.07 11.63 -8.05
CA ARG A 333 9.55 10.28 -7.76
C ARG A 333 8.47 9.22 -7.99
N PHE A 334 8.88 7.95 -8.05
CA PHE A 334 7.95 6.84 -8.18
C PHE A 334 7.30 6.48 -6.85
N PRO A 335 6.01 6.06 -6.87
CA PRO A 335 5.36 5.54 -5.68
C PRO A 335 5.91 4.15 -5.32
N ASN A 336 6.19 3.91 -4.04
CA ASN A 336 6.37 2.57 -3.54
C ASN A 336 5.02 1.95 -3.12
N TYR A 337 5.05 0.71 -2.65
CA TYR A 337 3.82 0.01 -2.27
C TYR A 337 3.11 0.64 -1.05
N SER A 338 3.83 1.30 -0.11
CA SER A 338 3.16 1.94 1.02
C SER A 338 2.37 3.19 0.62
N ALA A 339 2.83 3.91 -0.41
CA ALA A 339 2.05 4.99 -1.01
C ALA A 339 0.79 4.45 -1.69
N GLU A 340 0.93 3.41 -2.51
CA GLU A 340 -0.19 2.82 -3.24
C GLU A 340 -1.23 2.20 -2.29
N THR A 341 -0.78 1.43 -1.28
CA THR A 341 -1.70 0.80 -0.34
C THR A 341 -2.42 1.81 0.53
N THR A 342 -1.76 2.93 0.90
CA THR A 342 -2.42 4.00 1.67
C THR A 342 -3.41 4.77 0.80
N TYR A 343 -3.05 5.09 -0.45
CA TYR A 343 -3.98 5.66 -1.42
C TYR A 343 -5.23 4.79 -1.57
N SER A 344 -5.05 3.49 -1.76
CA SER A 344 -6.14 2.52 -1.87
C SER A 344 -6.97 2.39 -0.59
N ALA A 345 -6.35 2.52 0.60
CA ALA A 345 -7.06 2.50 1.88
C ALA A 345 -8.02 3.69 2.03
N VAL A 346 -7.61 4.88 1.59
CA VAL A 346 -8.49 6.07 1.63
C VAL A 346 -9.67 5.89 0.68
N TYR A 347 -9.46 5.31 -0.50
CA TYR A 347 -10.56 4.98 -1.42
C TYR A 347 -11.47 3.86 -0.89
N ALA A 348 -10.93 2.90 -0.10
CA ALA A 348 -11.74 1.91 0.60
C ALA A 348 -12.63 2.58 1.66
N ILE A 349 -12.08 3.51 2.44
CA ILE A 349 -12.86 4.32 3.40
C ILE A 349 -13.97 5.09 2.65
N LYS A 350 -13.61 5.77 1.54
CA LYS A 350 -14.61 6.50 0.73
C LYS A 350 -15.75 5.58 0.30
N ALA A 351 -15.44 4.47 -0.33
CA ALA A 351 -16.45 3.54 -0.85
C ALA A 351 -17.33 2.96 0.28
N ALA A 352 -16.73 2.62 1.43
CA ALA A 352 -17.46 2.08 2.58
C ALA A 352 -18.37 3.13 3.23
N VAL A 353 -17.89 4.36 3.41
CA VAL A 353 -18.69 5.46 3.96
C VAL A 353 -19.85 5.84 3.03
N GLU A 354 -19.60 5.87 1.72
CA GLU A 354 -20.66 6.11 0.72
C GLU A 354 -21.73 5.02 0.73
N LYS A 355 -21.32 3.74 0.84
CA LYS A 355 -22.22 2.60 0.94
C LYS A 355 -23.00 2.59 2.26
N ALA A 356 -22.32 2.84 3.39
CA ALA A 356 -22.94 2.88 4.71
C ALA A 356 -23.74 4.17 4.96
N ARG A 357 -23.47 5.26 4.25
CA ARG A 357 -23.97 6.61 4.50
C ARG A 357 -23.79 7.04 5.95
N SER A 358 -22.70 6.64 6.58
CA SER A 358 -22.41 6.81 8.02
C SER A 358 -20.92 6.78 8.29
N LEU A 359 -20.51 7.38 9.41
CA LEU A 359 -19.16 7.26 10.00
C LEU A 359 -19.14 6.30 11.20
N GLU A 360 -20.30 5.77 11.60
CA GLU A 360 -20.40 4.83 12.72
C GLU A 360 -19.68 3.52 12.37
N THR A 361 -18.77 3.11 13.22
CA THR A 361 -17.96 1.89 13.05
C THR A 361 -18.80 0.66 12.76
N SER A 362 -19.92 0.49 13.50
CA SER A 362 -20.86 -0.64 13.32
C SER A 362 -21.52 -0.70 11.94
N LYS A 363 -21.62 0.44 11.23
CA LYS A 363 -22.19 0.51 9.87
C LYS A 363 -21.12 0.42 8.79
N VAL A 364 -19.91 0.94 9.06
CA VAL A 364 -18.82 0.96 8.09
C VAL A 364 -18.12 -0.42 7.99
N ILE A 365 -17.98 -1.16 9.08
CA ILE A 365 -17.41 -2.51 9.06
C ILE A 365 -18.12 -3.42 8.05
N PRO A 366 -19.45 -3.61 8.09
CA PRO A 366 -20.15 -4.45 7.10
C PRO A 366 -20.07 -3.90 5.67
N ALA A 367 -19.82 -2.59 5.51
CA ALA A 367 -19.65 -1.99 4.20
C ALA A 367 -18.27 -2.27 3.59
N LEU A 368 -17.24 -2.45 4.43
CA LEU A 368 -15.89 -2.88 4.04
C LEU A 368 -15.82 -4.39 3.77
N GLU A 369 -16.55 -5.19 4.54
CA GLU A 369 -16.62 -6.65 4.35
C GLU A 369 -17.17 -6.97 2.95
N GLY A 370 -16.43 -7.75 2.15
CA GLY A 370 -16.79 -8.10 0.77
C GLY A 370 -16.62 -6.97 -0.26
N LEU A 371 -15.99 -5.86 0.12
CA LEU A 371 -15.76 -4.74 -0.79
C LEU A 371 -14.73 -5.12 -1.86
N THR A 372 -15.08 -4.88 -3.12
CA THR A 372 -14.16 -4.98 -4.27
C THR A 372 -13.81 -3.57 -4.75
N LEU A 373 -12.53 -3.32 -4.96
CA LEU A 373 -11.99 -2.02 -5.38
C LEU A 373 -11.09 -2.19 -6.60
N LYS A 374 -11.23 -1.29 -7.58
CA LYS A 374 -10.20 -1.08 -8.60
C LYS A 374 -9.14 -0.15 -8.02
N THR A 375 -7.91 -0.63 -7.98
CA THR A 375 -6.77 0.08 -7.40
C THR A 375 -5.60 0.13 -8.37
N PRO A 376 -4.58 0.96 -8.15
CA PRO A 376 -3.36 0.94 -8.98
C PRO A 376 -2.69 -0.45 -9.04
N ALA A 377 -2.75 -1.24 -7.97
CA ALA A 377 -2.23 -2.61 -7.95
C ALA A 377 -3.16 -3.66 -8.62
N GLY A 378 -4.27 -3.22 -9.22
CA GLY A 378 -5.31 -4.08 -9.79
C GLY A 378 -6.54 -4.18 -8.89
N GLU A 379 -7.39 -5.15 -9.17
CA GLU A 379 -8.59 -5.38 -8.37
C GLU A 379 -8.23 -5.97 -7.02
N ARG A 380 -8.80 -5.40 -5.95
CA ARG A 380 -8.68 -5.88 -4.57
C ARG A 380 -10.04 -6.27 -4.02
N TYR A 381 -10.11 -7.41 -3.37
CA TYR A 381 -11.28 -7.88 -2.65
C TYR A 381 -10.96 -8.03 -1.16
N ILE A 382 -11.75 -7.40 -0.29
CA ILE A 382 -11.62 -7.50 1.16
C ILE A 382 -12.46 -8.67 1.64
N ARG A 383 -11.81 -9.72 2.14
CA ARG A 383 -12.50 -10.91 2.64
C ARG A 383 -13.28 -10.60 3.93
N PRO A 384 -14.54 -11.00 4.04
CA PRO A 384 -15.32 -10.75 5.25
C PRO A 384 -14.90 -11.61 6.46
N GLU A 385 -14.22 -12.74 6.23
CA GLU A 385 -13.87 -13.70 7.27
C GLU A 385 -12.76 -13.20 8.18
N ASP A 386 -11.76 -12.52 7.60
CA ASP A 386 -10.54 -12.07 8.28
C ASP A 386 -10.12 -10.63 7.94
N HIS A 387 -10.94 -9.89 7.20
CA HIS A 387 -10.73 -8.50 6.77
C HIS A 387 -9.42 -8.27 6.00
N GLN A 388 -8.90 -9.33 5.37
CA GLN A 388 -7.71 -9.26 4.54
C GLN A 388 -8.08 -8.95 3.09
N ALA A 389 -7.48 -7.91 2.52
CA ALA A 389 -7.57 -7.68 1.08
C ALA A 389 -6.68 -8.66 0.32
N VAL A 390 -7.20 -9.17 -0.79
CA VAL A 390 -6.50 -10.10 -1.69
C VAL A 390 -6.42 -9.53 -3.09
N TYR A 391 -5.28 -9.70 -3.74
CA TYR A 391 -5.00 -9.26 -5.11
C TYR A 391 -3.77 -9.97 -5.66
N SER A 392 -3.54 -9.91 -6.99
CA SER A 392 -2.40 -10.54 -7.63
C SER A 392 -1.10 -9.84 -7.27
N VAL A 393 -0.03 -10.62 -7.03
CA VAL A 393 1.29 -10.09 -6.66
C VAL A 393 2.35 -10.44 -7.69
N PRO A 394 3.21 -9.46 -8.07
CA PRO A 394 4.32 -9.68 -8.99
C PRO A 394 5.59 -10.10 -8.25
N ALA A 395 6.36 -10.96 -8.90
CA ALA A 395 7.74 -11.25 -8.54
C ALA A 395 8.57 -11.44 -9.82
N GLY A 396 9.88 -11.26 -9.75
CA GLY A 396 10.75 -11.45 -10.91
C GLY A 396 12.18 -11.02 -10.62
N ARG A 397 13.00 -10.99 -11.68
CA ARG A 397 14.37 -10.51 -11.59
C ARG A 397 14.43 -9.00 -11.69
N VAL A 398 15.33 -8.42 -10.90
CA VAL A 398 15.64 -6.98 -10.93
C VAL A 398 16.54 -6.69 -12.14
N VAL A 399 16.12 -5.76 -12.98
CA VAL A 399 16.82 -5.36 -14.21
C VAL A 399 16.73 -3.86 -14.43
N MET A 400 17.64 -3.32 -15.27
CA MET A 400 17.45 -2.01 -15.89
C MET A 400 16.55 -2.17 -17.12
N ASP A 401 15.60 -1.26 -17.28
CA ASP A 401 14.83 -1.08 -18.52
C ASP A 401 14.98 0.36 -18.98
N PRO A 402 15.31 0.62 -20.26
CA PRO A 402 15.53 1.97 -20.79
C PRO A 402 14.34 2.94 -20.60
N LYS A 403 13.14 2.41 -20.36
CA LYS A 403 11.95 3.23 -20.11
C LYS A 403 11.95 3.89 -18.74
N TYR A 404 12.78 3.41 -17.81
CA TYR A 404 12.77 3.86 -16.42
C TYR A 404 14.15 4.32 -15.97
N PRO A 405 14.21 5.40 -15.19
CA PRO A 405 15.48 5.92 -14.68
C PRO A 405 16.05 5.11 -13.50
N ILE A 406 15.30 4.14 -12.99
CA ILE A 406 15.65 3.23 -11.88
C ILE A 406 15.45 1.78 -12.31
N PRO A 407 16.08 0.81 -11.63
CA PRO A 407 15.78 -0.60 -11.85
C PRO A 407 14.30 -0.93 -11.61
N ILE A 408 13.84 -2.00 -12.23
CA ILE A 408 12.48 -2.52 -12.05
C ILE A 408 12.51 -4.03 -11.81
N ILE A 409 11.44 -4.59 -11.29
CA ILE A 409 11.15 -6.01 -11.44
C ILE A 409 10.60 -6.17 -12.87
N GLY A 410 11.40 -6.70 -13.79
CA GLY A 410 11.09 -6.63 -15.22
C GLY A 410 11.42 -7.88 -16.04
N ALA A 411 12.19 -8.81 -15.48
CA ALA A 411 12.51 -10.05 -16.19
C ALA A 411 11.95 -11.27 -15.45
N ASP A 412 11.59 -12.31 -16.21
CA ASP A 412 11.01 -13.56 -15.70
C ASP A 412 9.83 -13.36 -14.76
N LEU A 413 8.97 -12.38 -15.06
CA LEU A 413 7.84 -12.04 -14.23
C LEU A 413 6.95 -13.26 -13.95
N VAL A 414 6.64 -13.43 -12.67
CA VAL A 414 5.67 -14.38 -12.13
C VAL A 414 4.59 -13.57 -11.46
N ILE A 415 3.35 -13.73 -11.92
CA ILE A 415 2.19 -13.08 -11.33
C ILE A 415 1.38 -14.18 -10.65
N LEU A 416 1.35 -14.15 -9.32
CA LEU A 416 0.52 -15.09 -8.57
C LEU A 416 -0.81 -14.46 -8.23
N LYS A 417 -1.87 -15.22 -8.47
CA LYS A 417 -3.22 -14.83 -8.09
C LYS A 417 -3.49 -15.19 -6.62
N PRO A 418 -4.49 -14.57 -5.98
CA PRO A 418 -4.82 -14.86 -4.58
C PRO A 418 -4.99 -16.35 -4.27
N GLU A 419 -5.66 -17.10 -5.15
CA GLU A 419 -5.91 -18.54 -5.00
C GLU A 419 -4.63 -19.38 -4.96
N ASP A 420 -3.53 -18.88 -5.53
CA ASP A 420 -2.26 -19.60 -5.60
C ASP A 420 -1.47 -19.53 -4.29
N TYR A 421 -1.55 -18.42 -3.55
CA TYR A 421 -0.69 -18.18 -2.39
C TYR A 421 -1.43 -17.83 -1.10
N PHE A 422 -2.71 -17.41 -1.19
CA PHE A 422 -3.49 -17.15 0.01
C PHE A 422 -3.98 -18.44 0.63
N ARG A 423 -3.71 -18.62 1.92
CA ARG A 423 -4.36 -19.67 2.68
C ARG A 423 -5.68 -19.15 3.28
N LYS A 424 -6.63 -20.05 3.41
CA LYS A 424 -7.87 -19.76 4.14
C LYS A 424 -7.53 -19.68 5.63
N PRO A 425 -8.13 -18.72 6.36
CA PRO A 425 -7.97 -18.63 7.81
C PRO A 425 -8.41 -19.91 8.51
#